data_7b3d84e988ecb5c14f250750d001f217
#
_entry.id   7b3d84e988ecb5c14f250750d001f217
#
_cell.length_a   1.000
_cell.length_b   1.000
_cell.length_c   1.000
_cell.angle_alpha   90.00
_cell.angle_beta   90.00
_cell.angle_gamma   90.00
#
_symmetry.space_group_name_H-M   'P 1'
#
loop_
_entity.id
_entity.type
_entity.pdbx_description
1 polymer ?
#
loop_
_entity_poly.entity_id
_entity_poly.type
_entity_poly.pdbx_seq_one_letter_code
_entity_poly.pdbx_strand_id
1 'polypeptide(L)'
;MGLMVKKALDERREQIDLKIRSALSAISRGVRVHELMDDRMIMNTAFLIERDRQAEFEQCLDRLNTETGETLHFRCIGPLPPYSFCTLEVKKLHYEDIEWARTKLELPDHATQEEIKKAYQTQAVLVHPDKHPDSPGMTFAFDEVNRAYKALAEYETALDQAGVSEGCSFRAQDVRQNGLLVKIRE
;
A
#
# COMPACT_ATOMS: atom_id res chain seq x y z
N MET A 1 -11.72 -46.71 8.09
CA MET A 1 -12.83 -45.89 8.63
C MET A 1 -12.44 -44.45 8.92
N GLY A 2 -11.31 -44.16 9.62
CA GLY A 2 -10.90 -42.80 9.97
C GLY A 2 -10.68 -41.82 8.79
N LEU A 3 -10.14 -42.32 7.67
CA LEU A 3 -9.86 -41.47 6.52
C LEU A 3 -11.14 -40.99 5.81
N MET A 4 -12.18 -41.85 5.76
CA MET A 4 -13.47 -41.46 5.16
C MET A 4 -14.23 -40.45 6.02
N VAL A 5 -14.15 -40.58 7.35
CA VAL A 5 -14.76 -39.62 8.30
C VAL A 5 -14.05 -38.28 8.21
N LYS A 6 -12.72 -38.26 8.15
CA LYS A 6 -11.95 -37.03 7.98
C LYS A 6 -12.34 -36.33 6.68
N LYS A 7 -12.36 -37.03 5.56
CA LYS A 7 -12.73 -36.46 4.27
C LYS A 7 -14.14 -35.86 4.27
N ALA A 8 -15.12 -36.58 4.86
CA ALA A 8 -16.47 -36.05 4.98
C ALA A 8 -16.59 -34.79 5.85
N LEU A 9 -15.77 -34.70 6.92
CA LEU A 9 -15.68 -33.51 7.77
C LEU A 9 -15.05 -32.33 7.00
N ASP A 10 -13.98 -32.58 6.26
CA ASP A 10 -13.31 -31.55 5.48
C ASP A 10 -14.22 -31.02 4.37
N GLU A 11 -14.90 -31.88 3.64
CA GLU A 11 -15.91 -31.49 2.65
C GLU A 11 -17.06 -30.67 3.27
N ARG A 12 -17.50 -31.05 4.46
CA ARG A 12 -18.54 -30.28 5.19
C ARG A 12 -18.06 -28.91 5.61
N ARG A 13 -16.81 -28.78 6.08
CA ARG A 13 -16.19 -27.49 6.43
C ARG A 13 -16.10 -26.57 5.21
N GLU A 14 -15.64 -27.10 4.07
CA GLU A 14 -15.56 -26.34 2.82
C GLU A 14 -16.93 -25.82 2.37
N GLN A 15 -17.96 -26.64 2.44
CA GLN A 15 -19.32 -26.24 2.08
C GLN A 15 -19.84 -25.11 2.98
N ILE A 16 -19.56 -25.19 4.28
CA ILE A 16 -19.95 -24.16 5.25
C ILE A 16 -19.18 -22.86 4.99
N ASP A 17 -17.87 -22.94 4.82
CA ASP A 17 -17.02 -21.79 4.51
C ASP A 17 -17.48 -21.09 3.23
N LEU A 18 -17.72 -21.87 2.15
CA LEU A 18 -18.21 -21.36 0.88
C LEU A 18 -19.55 -20.66 1.01
N LYS A 19 -20.48 -21.23 1.76
CA LYS A 19 -21.81 -20.64 1.99
C LYS A 19 -21.69 -19.28 2.70
N ILE A 20 -20.95 -19.23 3.80
CA ILE A 20 -20.78 -18.03 4.61
C ILE A 20 -20.04 -16.96 3.79
N ARG A 21 -18.93 -17.33 3.16
CA ARG A 21 -18.11 -16.43 2.36
C ARG A 21 -18.88 -15.85 1.20
N SER A 22 -19.64 -16.66 0.49
CA SER A 22 -20.48 -16.21 -0.63
C SER A 22 -21.53 -15.19 -0.18
N ALA A 23 -22.22 -15.45 0.93
CA ALA A 23 -23.22 -14.54 1.46
C ALA A 23 -22.63 -13.19 1.89
N LEU A 24 -21.50 -13.20 2.60
CA LEU A 24 -20.85 -11.99 3.11
C LEU A 24 -20.07 -11.24 2.03
N SER A 25 -19.54 -11.93 1.02
CA SER A 25 -18.86 -11.30 -0.11
C SER A 25 -19.78 -10.40 -0.93
N ALA A 26 -21.04 -10.76 -1.04
CA ALA A 26 -22.04 -9.97 -1.79
C ALA A 26 -22.27 -8.57 -1.17
N ILE A 27 -21.99 -8.43 0.11
CA ILE A 27 -22.13 -7.18 0.88
C ILE A 27 -20.81 -6.43 0.99
N SER A 28 -19.70 -7.12 0.74
CA SER A 28 -18.34 -6.63 0.96
C SER A 28 -17.73 -6.05 -0.31
N ARG A 29 -16.88 -5.04 -0.17
CA ARG A 29 -16.07 -4.48 -1.25
C ARG A 29 -14.81 -5.30 -1.53
N GLY A 30 -14.34 -6.04 -0.52
CA GLY A 30 -13.17 -6.91 -0.63
C GLY A 30 -13.21 -8.02 0.42
N VAL A 31 -12.52 -9.11 0.13
CA VAL A 31 -12.41 -10.28 1.00
C VAL A 31 -10.97 -10.75 1.02
N ARG A 32 -10.43 -11.00 2.23
CA ARG A 32 -9.11 -11.60 2.43
C ARG A 32 -9.24 -12.81 3.34
N VAL A 33 -8.83 -13.96 2.83
CA VAL A 33 -8.79 -15.21 3.58
C VAL A 33 -7.46 -15.30 4.29
N HIS A 34 -7.48 -15.61 5.58
CA HIS A 34 -6.31 -15.83 6.43
C HIS A 34 -6.16 -17.31 6.77
N GLU A 35 -5.00 -17.68 7.23
CA GLU A 35 -4.74 -19.03 7.73
C GLU A 35 -5.62 -19.32 8.96
N LEU A 36 -6.09 -20.57 9.07
CA LEU A 36 -6.83 -21.02 10.24
C LEU A 36 -5.89 -21.12 11.43
N MET A 37 -6.31 -20.61 12.58
CA MET A 37 -5.48 -20.56 13.79
C MET A 37 -5.48 -21.88 14.55
N ASP A 38 -6.51 -22.70 14.39
CA ASP A 38 -6.64 -24.01 15.00
C ASP A 38 -7.55 -24.95 14.18
N ASP A 39 -7.54 -26.23 14.55
CA ASP A 39 -8.33 -27.30 13.87
C ASP A 39 -9.85 -27.18 14.07
N ARG A 40 -10.32 -26.35 14.99
CA ARG A 40 -11.76 -26.11 15.23
C ARG A 40 -12.30 -24.98 14.40
N MET A 41 -11.42 -24.12 13.90
CA MET A 41 -11.78 -22.98 13.06
C MET A 41 -12.18 -23.47 11.67
N ILE A 42 -13.31 -23.00 11.18
CA ILE A 42 -13.80 -23.30 9.82
C ILE A 42 -13.38 -22.20 8.86
N MET A 43 -13.39 -20.95 9.32
CA MET A 43 -13.11 -19.77 8.52
C MET A 43 -12.35 -18.72 9.33
N ASN A 44 -11.36 -18.12 8.72
CA ASN A 44 -10.68 -16.92 9.20
C ASN A 44 -10.57 -15.93 8.04
N THR A 45 -11.49 -14.98 7.98
CA THR A 45 -11.64 -14.11 6.81
C THR A 45 -11.94 -12.70 7.24
N ALA A 46 -11.22 -11.75 6.65
CA ALA A 46 -11.51 -10.33 6.77
C ALA A 46 -12.41 -9.87 5.61
N PHE A 47 -13.39 -9.05 5.92
CA PHE A 47 -14.31 -8.45 4.96
C PHE A 47 -14.18 -6.94 5.01
N LEU A 48 -13.90 -6.32 3.87
CA LEU A 48 -13.91 -4.87 3.73
C LEU A 48 -15.32 -4.43 3.36
N ILE A 49 -15.96 -3.72 4.28
CA ILE A 49 -17.32 -3.23 4.10
C ILE A 49 -17.35 -1.70 4.12
N GLU A 50 -18.27 -1.11 3.39
CA GLU A 50 -18.55 0.32 3.48
C GLU A 50 -19.26 0.63 4.79
N ARG A 51 -18.98 1.81 5.36
CA ARG A 51 -19.50 2.17 6.70
C ARG A 51 -21.03 2.16 6.78
N ASP A 52 -21.70 2.54 5.72
CA ASP A 52 -23.17 2.55 5.60
C ASP A 52 -23.78 1.16 5.44
N ARG A 53 -22.99 0.15 5.06
CA ARG A 53 -23.43 -1.24 4.93
C ARG A 53 -23.14 -2.13 6.14
N GLN A 54 -22.63 -1.56 7.23
CA GLN A 54 -22.32 -2.32 8.44
C GLN A 54 -23.56 -3.03 9.01
N ALA A 55 -24.70 -2.34 9.09
CA ALA A 55 -25.93 -2.94 9.60
C ALA A 55 -26.43 -4.11 8.74
N GLU A 56 -26.30 -4.01 7.42
CA GLU A 56 -26.64 -5.09 6.49
C GLU A 56 -25.75 -6.32 6.69
N PHE A 57 -24.44 -6.09 6.93
CA PHE A 57 -23.49 -7.15 7.20
C PHE A 57 -23.82 -7.88 8.52
N GLU A 58 -24.10 -7.15 9.58
CA GLU A 58 -24.48 -7.70 10.87
C GLU A 58 -25.78 -8.51 10.78
N GLN A 59 -26.80 -8.02 10.09
CA GLN A 59 -28.05 -8.75 9.84
C GLN A 59 -27.81 -10.05 9.04
N CYS A 60 -26.89 -10.02 8.07
CA CYS A 60 -26.53 -11.21 7.33
C CYS A 60 -25.84 -12.26 8.22
N LEU A 61 -24.96 -11.82 9.12
CA LEU A 61 -24.32 -12.70 10.12
C LEU A 61 -25.35 -13.34 11.04
N ASP A 62 -26.31 -12.59 11.57
CA ASP A 62 -27.36 -13.08 12.46
C ASP A 62 -28.25 -14.12 11.76
N ARG A 63 -28.59 -13.87 10.48
CA ARG A 63 -29.32 -14.84 9.66
C ARG A 63 -28.53 -16.12 9.46
N LEU A 64 -27.24 -16.04 9.11
CA LEU A 64 -26.38 -17.20 8.95
C LEU A 64 -26.22 -17.99 10.26
N ASN A 65 -26.13 -17.30 11.39
CA ASN A 65 -26.07 -17.93 12.71
C ASN A 65 -27.36 -18.72 13.00
N THR A 66 -28.51 -18.12 12.74
CA THR A 66 -29.81 -18.76 12.91
C THR A 66 -29.97 -19.98 11.97
N GLU A 67 -29.56 -19.86 10.70
CA GLU A 67 -29.65 -20.96 9.72
C GLU A 67 -28.71 -22.14 10.07
N THR A 68 -27.63 -21.91 10.76
CA THR A 68 -26.71 -22.98 11.22
C THR A 68 -27.15 -23.61 12.52
N GLY A 69 -28.28 -23.19 13.10
CA GLY A 69 -28.87 -23.77 14.31
C GLY A 69 -27.94 -23.68 15.53
N GLU A 70 -27.18 -22.59 15.62
CA GLU A 70 -26.19 -22.33 16.70
C GLU A 70 -25.08 -23.40 16.82
N THR A 71 -24.90 -24.23 15.80
CA THR A 71 -23.83 -25.23 15.77
C THR A 71 -22.46 -24.61 15.48
N LEU A 72 -22.43 -23.37 14.98
CA LEU A 72 -21.25 -22.59 14.71
C LEU A 72 -21.15 -21.39 15.67
N HIS A 73 -19.95 -21.11 16.13
CA HIS A 73 -19.67 -19.91 16.89
C HIS A 73 -19.05 -18.85 15.99
N PHE A 74 -19.83 -17.81 15.69
CA PHE A 74 -19.34 -16.64 14.99
C PHE A 74 -18.64 -15.69 15.95
N ARG A 75 -17.37 -15.44 15.73
CA ARG A 75 -16.62 -14.39 16.41
C ARG A 75 -16.31 -13.28 15.42
N CYS A 76 -17.13 -12.23 15.41
CA CYS A 76 -16.86 -11.03 14.63
C CYS A 76 -16.02 -10.05 15.45
N ILE A 77 -14.96 -9.53 14.86
CA ILE A 77 -14.09 -8.52 15.48
C ILE A 77 -14.10 -7.30 14.57
N GLY A 78 -14.60 -6.20 15.05
CA GLY A 78 -14.66 -4.98 14.28
C GLY A 78 -15.70 -3.98 14.77
N PRO A 79 -15.87 -2.85 14.06
CA PRO A 79 -15.06 -2.43 12.90
C PRO A 79 -13.61 -2.12 13.26
N LEU A 80 -12.69 -2.59 12.44
CA LEU A 80 -11.26 -2.32 12.56
C LEU A 80 -10.76 -1.52 11.35
N PRO A 81 -9.65 -0.77 11.48
CA PRO A 81 -8.98 -0.23 10.31
C PRO A 81 -8.61 -1.36 9.32
N PRO A 82 -8.57 -1.08 8.01
CA PRO A 82 -8.48 -2.11 6.96
C PRO A 82 -7.08 -2.73 6.82
N TYR A 83 -6.47 -3.19 7.91
CA TYR A 83 -5.10 -3.72 7.95
C TYR A 83 -4.86 -4.91 7.01
N SER A 84 -5.91 -5.71 6.73
CA SER A 84 -5.81 -6.85 5.82
C SER A 84 -5.91 -6.46 4.34
N PHE A 85 -6.28 -5.21 4.04
CA PHE A 85 -6.58 -4.74 2.69
C PHE A 85 -5.63 -3.66 2.21
N CYS A 86 -5.15 -2.82 3.11
CA CYS A 86 -4.16 -1.79 2.78
C CYS A 86 -3.13 -1.66 3.88
N THR A 87 -1.91 -1.37 3.45
CA THR A 87 -0.81 -1.02 4.35
C THR A 87 -0.41 0.43 4.13
N LEU A 88 -0.18 1.14 5.23
CA LEU A 88 0.40 2.47 5.20
C LEU A 88 1.91 2.33 5.33
N GLU A 89 2.62 2.74 4.29
CA GLU A 89 4.07 2.91 4.33
C GLU A 89 4.36 4.38 4.60
N VAL A 90 4.95 4.67 5.74
CA VAL A 90 5.36 6.02 6.12
C VAL A 90 6.86 6.12 5.97
N LYS A 91 7.32 6.94 5.03
CA LYS A 91 8.73 7.20 4.75
C LYS A 91 9.08 8.62 5.16
N LYS A 92 10.03 8.76 6.09
CA LYS A 92 10.63 10.05 6.38
C LYS A 92 11.75 10.33 5.39
N LEU A 93 11.67 11.46 4.71
CA LEU A 93 12.70 11.95 3.79
C LEU A 93 13.72 12.74 4.58
N HIS A 94 15.00 12.45 4.37
CA HIS A 94 16.09 13.13 5.05
C HIS A 94 16.58 14.31 4.22
N TYR A 95 16.88 15.41 4.90
CA TYR A 95 17.39 16.62 4.25
C TYR A 95 18.64 16.35 3.42
N GLU A 96 19.54 15.54 3.94
CA GLU A 96 20.80 15.19 3.30
C GLU A 96 20.60 14.52 1.93
N ASP A 97 19.58 13.65 1.81
CA ASP A 97 19.22 12.97 0.55
C ASP A 97 18.60 13.95 -0.46
N ILE A 98 17.77 14.86 0.01
CA ILE A 98 17.13 15.89 -0.83
C ILE A 98 18.15 16.90 -1.30
N GLU A 99 19.04 17.37 -0.42
CA GLU A 99 20.12 18.31 -0.76
C GLU A 99 21.12 17.68 -1.75
N TRP A 100 21.49 16.42 -1.54
CA TRP A 100 22.29 15.68 -2.51
C TRP A 100 21.61 15.63 -3.88
N ALA A 101 20.33 15.32 -3.92
CA ALA A 101 19.57 15.21 -5.16
C ALA A 101 19.42 16.57 -5.86
N ARG A 102 19.15 17.65 -5.11
CA ARG A 102 19.14 19.03 -5.62
C ARG A 102 20.47 19.40 -6.27
N THR A 103 21.56 19.16 -5.56
CA THR A 103 22.92 19.47 -6.05
C THR A 103 23.27 18.66 -7.29
N LYS A 104 22.87 17.36 -7.32
CA LYS A 104 23.13 16.49 -8.46
C LYS A 104 22.40 16.91 -9.73
N LEU A 105 21.21 17.52 -9.60
CA LEU A 105 20.44 18.07 -10.72
C LEU A 105 20.72 19.57 -10.95
N GLU A 106 21.67 20.15 -10.23
CA GLU A 106 22.05 21.58 -10.35
C GLU A 106 20.87 22.55 -10.17
N LEU A 107 19.96 22.21 -9.24
CA LEU A 107 18.78 23.03 -8.96
C LEU A 107 19.07 24.13 -7.93
N PRO A 108 18.40 25.29 -8.02
CA PRO A 108 18.44 26.34 -6.99
C PRO A 108 17.72 25.87 -5.71
N ASP A 109 17.73 26.71 -4.64
CA ASP A 109 17.08 26.41 -3.35
C ASP A 109 15.56 26.27 -3.43
N HIS A 110 14.96 26.74 -4.52
CA HIS A 110 13.55 26.61 -4.84
C HIS A 110 13.41 26.22 -6.30
N ALA A 111 12.56 25.23 -6.60
CA ALA A 111 12.25 24.85 -7.97
C ALA A 111 10.79 24.37 -8.08
N THR A 112 10.22 24.58 -9.24
CA THR A 112 8.94 24.01 -9.63
C THR A 112 9.11 22.58 -10.16
N GLN A 113 8.03 21.82 -10.23
CA GLN A 113 8.01 20.48 -10.83
C GLN A 113 8.54 20.47 -12.27
N GLU A 114 8.20 21.49 -13.05
CA GLU A 114 8.67 21.60 -14.43
C GLU A 114 10.18 21.84 -14.50
N GLU A 115 10.73 22.66 -13.60
CA GLU A 115 12.18 22.90 -13.51
C GLU A 115 12.93 21.63 -13.07
N ILE A 116 12.43 20.89 -12.08
CA ILE A 116 13.01 19.62 -11.65
C ILE A 116 13.04 18.62 -12.82
N LYS A 117 11.93 18.48 -13.55
CA LYS A 117 11.83 17.59 -14.72
C LYS A 117 12.78 18.00 -15.82
N LYS A 118 12.89 19.30 -16.11
CA LYS A 118 13.80 19.86 -17.13
C LYS A 118 15.27 19.64 -16.75
N ALA A 119 15.62 19.89 -15.49
CA ALA A 119 16.98 19.64 -14.98
C ALA A 119 17.35 18.17 -15.10
N TYR A 120 16.45 17.25 -14.69
CA TYR A 120 16.65 15.82 -14.87
C TYR A 120 16.89 15.44 -16.34
N GLN A 121 16.05 15.93 -17.26
CA GLN A 121 16.20 15.64 -18.69
C GLN A 121 17.54 16.12 -19.23
N THR A 122 17.98 17.31 -18.81
CA THR A 122 19.26 17.88 -19.23
C THR A 122 20.43 17.01 -18.74
N GLN A 123 20.44 16.68 -17.45
CA GLN A 123 21.48 15.86 -16.85
C GLN A 123 21.48 14.41 -17.39
N ALA A 124 20.30 13.81 -17.56
CA ALA A 124 20.17 12.47 -18.11
C ALA A 124 20.72 12.36 -19.54
N VAL A 125 20.50 13.39 -20.37
CA VAL A 125 21.05 13.44 -21.75
C VAL A 125 22.57 13.56 -21.76
N LEU A 126 23.14 14.31 -20.81
CA LEU A 126 24.59 14.50 -20.70
C LEU A 126 25.34 13.21 -20.31
N VAL A 127 24.74 12.41 -19.41
CA VAL A 127 25.38 11.18 -18.89
C VAL A 127 24.80 9.90 -19.48
N HIS A 128 24.04 9.99 -20.59
CA HIS A 128 23.38 8.80 -21.16
C HIS A 128 24.41 7.78 -21.68
N PRO A 129 24.34 6.51 -21.28
CA PRO A 129 25.31 5.50 -21.67
C PRO A 129 25.39 5.30 -23.18
N ASP A 130 24.28 5.43 -23.92
CA ASP A 130 24.28 5.29 -25.40
C ASP A 130 25.10 6.38 -26.11
N LYS A 131 25.30 7.53 -25.46
CA LYS A 131 26.14 8.60 -25.99
C LYS A 131 27.62 8.45 -25.65
N HIS A 132 27.92 7.62 -24.67
CA HIS A 132 29.27 7.39 -24.15
C HIS A 132 29.55 5.89 -23.98
N PRO A 133 29.49 5.06 -25.07
CA PRO A 133 29.58 3.61 -24.97
C PRO A 133 30.90 3.12 -24.41
N ASP A 134 31.98 3.90 -24.59
CA ASP A 134 33.31 3.57 -24.15
C ASP A 134 33.64 4.04 -22.70
N SER A 135 32.67 4.58 -21.99
CA SER A 135 32.88 5.17 -20.66
C SER A 135 32.07 4.42 -19.58
N PRO A 136 32.66 3.39 -18.92
CA PRO A 136 31.94 2.59 -17.91
C PRO A 136 31.36 3.41 -16.74
N GLY A 137 31.95 4.56 -16.43
CA GLY A 137 31.48 5.47 -15.38
C GLY A 137 30.17 6.18 -15.69
N MET A 138 29.75 6.25 -16.97
CA MET A 138 28.52 6.95 -17.36
C MET A 138 27.27 6.19 -16.93
N THR A 139 27.29 4.87 -16.88
CA THR A 139 26.17 4.08 -16.33
C THR A 139 25.95 4.44 -14.86
N PHE A 140 27.01 4.52 -14.08
CA PHE A 140 26.90 4.92 -12.67
C PHE A 140 26.40 6.37 -12.53
N ALA A 141 26.91 7.30 -13.34
CA ALA A 141 26.46 8.69 -13.32
C ALA A 141 24.98 8.82 -13.72
N PHE A 142 24.52 8.03 -14.69
CA PHE A 142 23.13 7.97 -15.10
C PHE A 142 22.22 7.43 -13.99
N ASP A 143 22.66 6.38 -13.29
CA ASP A 143 21.93 5.82 -12.14
C ASP A 143 21.83 6.85 -10.99
N GLU A 144 22.88 7.63 -10.75
CA GLU A 144 22.83 8.70 -9.75
C GLU A 144 21.83 9.80 -10.13
N VAL A 145 21.78 10.22 -11.40
CA VAL A 145 20.81 11.20 -11.90
C VAL A 145 19.37 10.68 -11.76
N ASN A 146 19.13 9.41 -12.10
CA ASN A 146 17.84 8.77 -11.92
C ASN A 146 17.42 8.69 -10.43
N ARG A 147 18.37 8.35 -9.56
CA ARG A 147 18.15 8.30 -8.12
C ARG A 147 17.85 9.68 -7.54
N ALA A 148 18.55 10.72 -8.00
CA ALA A 148 18.31 12.09 -7.59
C ALA A 148 16.89 12.56 -7.99
N TYR A 149 16.50 12.33 -9.24
CA TYR A 149 15.15 12.67 -9.69
C TYR A 149 14.06 11.94 -8.89
N LYS A 150 14.25 10.64 -8.62
CA LYS A 150 13.30 9.85 -7.81
C LYS A 150 13.15 10.40 -6.38
N ALA A 151 14.26 10.83 -5.76
CA ALA A 151 14.22 11.41 -4.41
C ALA A 151 13.45 12.73 -4.39
N LEU A 152 13.64 13.61 -5.39
CA LEU A 152 12.90 14.86 -5.49
C LEU A 152 11.43 14.66 -5.84
N ALA A 153 11.09 13.68 -6.69
CA ALA A 153 9.69 13.34 -7.00
C ALA A 153 8.95 12.78 -5.77
N GLU A 154 9.64 12.02 -4.92
CA GLU A 154 9.07 11.57 -3.63
C GLU A 154 8.86 12.75 -2.67
N TYR A 155 9.76 13.73 -2.67
CA TYR A 155 9.61 14.94 -1.87
C TYR A 155 8.46 15.82 -2.37
N GLU A 156 8.31 16.02 -3.69
CA GLU A 156 7.13 16.68 -4.28
C GLU A 156 5.82 16.03 -3.82
N THR A 157 5.76 14.70 -3.90
CA THR A 157 4.57 13.97 -3.45
C THR A 157 4.28 14.20 -1.97
N ALA A 158 5.32 14.30 -1.12
CA ALA A 158 5.14 14.61 0.30
C ALA A 158 4.63 16.05 0.51
N LEU A 159 5.12 17.02 -0.27
CA LEU A 159 4.64 18.40 -0.23
C LEU A 159 3.18 18.52 -0.66
N ASP A 160 2.79 17.84 -1.73
CA ASP A 160 1.39 17.79 -2.20
C ASP A 160 0.47 17.20 -1.11
N GLN A 161 0.89 16.13 -0.45
CA GLN A 161 0.16 15.54 0.67
C GLN A 161 0.06 16.48 1.88
N ALA A 162 1.07 17.33 2.10
CA ALA A 162 1.08 18.34 3.15
C ALA A 162 0.28 19.61 2.77
N GLY A 163 -0.25 19.70 1.52
CA GLY A 163 -1.00 20.86 1.03
C GLY A 163 -0.12 22.05 0.65
N VAL A 164 1.16 21.82 0.39
CA VAL A 164 2.12 22.87 -0.04
C VAL A 164 2.15 22.90 -1.56
N SER A 165 1.59 23.94 -2.17
CA SER A 165 1.38 24.04 -3.63
C SER A 165 2.36 24.99 -4.35
N GLU A 166 3.21 25.73 -3.66
CA GLU A 166 4.03 26.82 -4.24
C GLU A 166 5.44 26.39 -4.65
N GLY A 167 5.60 25.17 -5.23
CA GLY A 167 6.91 24.65 -5.61
C GLY A 167 7.68 24.03 -4.44
N CYS A 168 8.85 23.46 -4.76
CA CYS A 168 9.69 22.77 -3.79
C CYS A 168 10.72 23.72 -3.18
N SER A 169 10.65 23.95 -1.87
CA SER A 169 11.74 24.54 -1.11
C SER A 169 12.65 23.44 -0.59
N PHE A 170 13.93 23.52 -0.91
CA PHE A 170 14.96 22.55 -0.47
C PHE A 170 15.68 22.96 0.80
N ARG A 171 15.21 24.01 1.49
CA ARG A 171 15.81 24.45 2.74
C ARG A 171 15.64 23.39 3.83
N ALA A 172 16.66 23.23 4.66
CA ALA A 172 16.66 22.20 5.71
C ALA A 172 15.43 22.23 6.63
N GLN A 173 14.93 23.43 6.95
CA GLN A 173 13.75 23.60 7.79
C GLN A 173 12.48 23.06 7.10
N ASP A 174 12.28 23.40 5.82
CA ASP A 174 11.09 23.04 5.05
C ASP A 174 11.07 21.53 4.77
N VAL A 175 12.23 20.94 4.42
CA VAL A 175 12.34 19.49 4.23
C VAL A 175 12.06 18.71 5.52
N ARG A 176 12.56 19.20 6.67
CA ARG A 176 12.30 18.54 7.97
C ARG A 176 10.85 18.63 8.40
N GLN A 177 10.17 19.70 8.05
CA GLN A 177 8.76 19.91 8.39
C GLN A 177 7.83 19.11 7.48
N ASN A 178 8.09 19.07 6.19
CA ASN A 178 7.19 18.53 5.17
C ASN A 178 7.66 17.20 4.56
N GLY A 179 8.83 16.70 4.93
CA GLY A 179 9.44 15.50 4.37
C GLY A 179 8.88 14.19 4.92
N LEU A 180 7.56 14.08 5.05
CA LEU A 180 6.88 12.86 5.45
C LEU A 180 6.00 12.37 4.29
N LEU A 181 6.42 11.28 3.66
CA LEU A 181 5.70 10.66 2.56
C LEU A 181 4.86 9.50 3.08
N VAL A 182 3.56 9.52 2.80
CA VAL A 182 2.63 8.44 3.13
C VAL A 182 2.19 7.75 1.83
N LYS A 183 2.47 6.45 1.73
CA LYS A 183 2.04 5.61 0.61
C LYS A 183 1.03 4.59 1.11
N ILE A 184 -0.11 4.49 0.43
CA ILE A 184 -1.10 3.44 0.66
C ILE A 184 -0.82 2.35 -0.36
N ARG A 185 -0.61 1.11 0.11
CA ARG A 185 -0.51 -0.09 -0.74
C ARG A 185 -1.74 -0.95 -0.50
N GLU A 186 -2.49 -1.16 -1.56
CA GLU A 186 -3.64 -2.08 -1.61
C GLU A 186 -3.20 -3.51 -1.94
#